data_52c0365eed3eade4626986ef1d0d6dc7
#
_entry.id   52c0365eed3eade4626986ef1d0d6dc7
#
_cell.length_a   1.000
_cell.length_b   1.000
_cell.length_c   1.000
_cell.angle_alpha   90.00
_cell.angle_beta   90.00
_cell.angle_gamma   90.00
#
_symmetry.space_group_name_H-M   'P 1'
#
loop_
_entity.id
_entity.type
_entity.pdbx_description
1 polymer ?
#
loop_
_entity_poly.entity_id
_entity_poly.type
_entity_poly.pdbx_seq_one_letter_code
_entity_poly.pdbx_strand_id
1 'polypeptide(L)'
;MPSSLDIGNDLLCGLDPVAFANAAGYVLDPWQAKVLCSPAKQIILDCSRQIGKSRVAAVRGLHRAIYHAGSLILLIAPALRQSHELFGYIQEMLATLRETPTAAVPNTDVANASEMRLSNGSRIVCLPAPLGGAGRTIRGFAGADLIIEDEASRFPDEVFHSITPMASKNHGTLMLMSSPFGKRGHFWDVWSGKTDSPDAGEYGTWDRHFVKATECPLRHSPEFLRGELAKMGRWLFEQEYMAEFSESVGGVFAYDDVMAAFSPKVQSSVAGMVRASMPPPTQEERVQEALITAATPRVLRPGGQPGTWSSMSTLPYPIDW
;
A
#
# COMPACT_ATOMS: atom_id res chain seq x y z
N MET A 1 -25.97 -27.89 24.21
CA MET A 1 -25.31 -28.43 23.00
C MET A 1 -25.85 -27.65 21.82
N PRO A 2 -25.02 -27.06 20.93
CA PRO A 2 -25.54 -26.45 19.71
C PRO A 2 -26.30 -27.49 18.91
N SER A 3 -27.32 -27.08 18.16
CA SER A 3 -28.07 -27.96 17.27
C SER A 3 -27.18 -28.43 16.10
N SER A 4 -27.54 -29.57 15.47
CA SER A 4 -26.75 -30.04 14.31
C SER A 4 -26.74 -29.02 13.16
N LEU A 5 -27.77 -28.19 13.08
CA LEU A 5 -27.85 -27.09 12.12
C LEU A 5 -26.84 -25.99 12.42
N ASP A 6 -26.65 -25.68 13.71
CA ASP A 6 -25.68 -24.66 14.16
C ASP A 6 -24.24 -25.07 13.83
N ILE A 7 -23.90 -26.35 14.00
CA ILE A 7 -22.58 -26.91 13.65
C ILE A 7 -22.34 -26.81 12.12
N GLY A 8 -23.37 -27.11 11.33
CA GLY A 8 -23.29 -27.04 9.87
C GLY A 8 -23.06 -25.60 9.38
N ASN A 9 -23.76 -24.64 9.98
CA ASN A 9 -23.59 -23.22 9.67
C ASN A 9 -22.24 -22.69 10.15
N ASP A 10 -21.76 -23.09 11.32
CA ASP A 10 -20.46 -22.72 11.83
C ASP A 10 -19.32 -23.25 10.94
N LEU A 11 -19.42 -24.50 10.50
CA LEU A 11 -18.46 -25.09 9.57
C LEU A 11 -18.48 -24.35 8.22
N LEU A 12 -19.66 -24.01 7.69
CA LEU A 12 -19.81 -23.23 6.47
C LEU A 12 -19.13 -21.86 6.62
N CYS A 13 -19.40 -21.15 7.71
CA CYS A 13 -18.78 -19.86 7.99
C CYS A 13 -17.25 -19.98 8.14
N GLY A 14 -16.75 -21.06 8.69
CA GLY A 14 -15.30 -21.28 8.83
C GLY A 14 -14.59 -21.56 7.50
N LEU A 15 -15.28 -22.23 6.57
CA LEU A 15 -14.72 -22.58 5.26
C LEU A 15 -14.94 -21.51 4.18
N ASP A 16 -16.03 -20.74 4.30
CA ASP A 16 -16.40 -19.71 3.33
C ASP A 16 -16.53 -18.33 3.98
N PRO A 17 -15.56 -17.44 3.77
CA PRO A 17 -15.63 -16.10 4.32
C PRO A 17 -16.76 -15.23 3.76
N VAL A 18 -17.38 -15.62 2.62
CA VAL A 18 -18.58 -14.98 2.09
C VAL A 18 -19.81 -15.38 2.91
N ALA A 19 -19.95 -16.66 3.23
CA ALA A 19 -20.99 -17.14 4.12
C ALA A 19 -20.87 -16.50 5.52
N PHE A 20 -19.64 -16.38 6.03
CA PHE A 20 -19.36 -15.68 7.28
C PHE A 20 -19.79 -14.21 7.25
N ALA A 21 -19.47 -13.47 6.17
CA ALA A 21 -19.88 -12.08 6.01
C ALA A 21 -21.41 -11.94 6.02
N ASN A 22 -22.11 -12.84 5.32
CA ASN A 22 -23.57 -12.86 5.31
C ASN A 22 -24.17 -13.16 6.70
N ALA A 23 -23.58 -14.10 7.44
CA ALA A 23 -23.97 -14.41 8.82
C ALA A 23 -23.73 -13.20 9.76
N ALA A 24 -22.70 -12.41 9.50
CA ALA A 24 -22.43 -11.14 10.18
C ALA A 24 -23.34 -9.99 9.74
N GLY A 25 -24.37 -10.26 8.92
CA GLY A 25 -25.32 -9.25 8.43
C GLY A 25 -24.76 -8.39 7.29
N TYR A 26 -23.72 -8.85 6.60
CA TYR A 26 -23.00 -8.06 5.61
C TYR A 26 -23.14 -8.61 4.19
N VAL A 27 -23.93 -7.93 3.35
CA VAL A 27 -24.06 -8.26 1.93
C VAL A 27 -22.89 -7.69 1.16
N LEU A 28 -22.16 -8.57 0.47
CA LEU A 28 -20.94 -8.23 -0.25
C LEU A 28 -21.22 -7.86 -1.71
N ASP A 29 -20.50 -6.86 -2.21
CA ASP A 29 -20.35 -6.65 -3.64
C ASP A 29 -19.50 -7.77 -4.26
N PRO A 30 -19.63 -8.09 -5.56
CA PRO A 30 -18.86 -9.18 -6.19
C PRO A 30 -17.35 -9.06 -6.05
N TRP A 31 -16.81 -7.84 -6.11
CA TRP A 31 -15.39 -7.59 -5.92
C TRP A 31 -14.93 -7.87 -4.49
N GLN A 32 -15.78 -7.58 -3.50
CA GLN A 32 -15.50 -7.84 -2.08
C GLN A 32 -15.41 -9.35 -1.81
N ALA A 33 -16.34 -10.12 -2.37
CA ALA A 33 -16.30 -11.58 -2.30
C ALA A 33 -15.01 -12.14 -2.93
N LYS A 34 -14.60 -11.62 -4.09
CA LYS A 34 -13.35 -12.00 -4.75
C LYS A 34 -12.13 -11.76 -3.85
N VAL A 35 -12.04 -10.59 -3.21
CA VAL A 35 -10.96 -10.26 -2.27
C VAL A 35 -10.95 -11.20 -1.07
N LEU A 36 -12.12 -11.49 -0.48
CA LEU A 36 -12.22 -12.37 0.68
C LEU A 36 -11.79 -13.81 0.37
N CYS A 37 -12.11 -14.30 -0.81
CA CYS A 37 -11.74 -15.65 -1.26
C CYS A 37 -10.30 -15.75 -1.79
N SER A 38 -9.54 -14.67 -1.83
CA SER A 38 -8.15 -14.72 -2.28
C SER A 38 -7.29 -15.56 -1.32
N PRO A 39 -6.58 -16.59 -1.81
CA PRO A 39 -5.64 -17.38 -1.04
C PRO A 39 -4.26 -16.72 -0.90
N ALA A 40 -4.03 -15.59 -1.59
CA ALA A 40 -2.73 -14.95 -1.67
C ALA A 40 -2.25 -14.47 -0.30
N LYS A 41 -0.94 -14.54 -0.09
CA LYS A 41 -0.25 -14.01 1.10
C LYS A 41 -0.01 -12.50 1.01
N GLN A 42 -0.01 -11.98 -0.20
CA GLN A 42 0.17 -10.57 -0.46
C GLN A 42 -0.99 -10.07 -1.32
N ILE A 43 -1.78 -9.14 -0.79
CA ILE A 43 -2.98 -8.61 -1.42
C ILE A 43 -2.87 -7.09 -1.44
N ILE A 44 -3.14 -6.49 -2.59
CA ILE A 44 -3.21 -5.05 -2.72
C ILE A 44 -4.52 -4.62 -3.37
N LEU A 45 -5.20 -3.66 -2.73
CA LEU A 45 -6.45 -3.07 -3.21
C LEU A 45 -6.22 -1.61 -3.57
N ASP A 46 -6.23 -1.32 -4.84
CA ASP A 46 -6.35 0.03 -5.37
C ASP A 46 -7.82 0.33 -5.66
N CYS A 47 -8.41 1.15 -4.81
CA CYS A 47 -9.85 1.29 -4.74
C CYS A 47 -10.27 2.76 -4.61
N SER A 48 -11.37 3.11 -5.26
CA SER A 48 -11.99 4.41 -5.07
C SER A 48 -12.46 4.62 -3.61
N ARG A 49 -12.78 5.86 -3.29
CA ARG A 49 -13.33 6.20 -1.96
C ARG A 49 -14.70 5.59 -1.72
N GLN A 50 -15.00 5.28 -0.45
CA GLN A 50 -16.31 4.92 0.08
C GLN A 50 -16.99 3.70 -0.59
N ILE A 51 -16.22 2.82 -1.23
CA ILE A 51 -16.74 1.58 -1.82
C ILE A 51 -16.78 0.40 -0.84
N GLY A 52 -16.36 0.61 0.41
CA GLY A 52 -16.45 -0.43 1.45
C GLY A 52 -15.20 -1.29 1.61
N LYS A 53 -14.00 -0.80 1.24
CA LYS A 53 -12.71 -1.48 1.44
C LYS A 53 -12.48 -1.87 2.91
N SER A 54 -12.71 -0.94 3.85
CA SER A 54 -12.49 -1.20 5.28
C SER A 54 -13.42 -2.28 5.84
N ARG A 55 -14.63 -2.44 5.30
CA ARG A 55 -15.54 -3.53 5.72
C ARG A 55 -15.06 -4.90 5.26
N VAL A 56 -14.54 -5.03 4.04
CA VAL A 56 -13.91 -6.28 3.58
C VAL A 56 -12.73 -6.66 4.46
N ALA A 57 -11.89 -5.69 4.79
CA ALA A 57 -10.76 -5.87 5.69
C ALA A 57 -11.21 -6.32 7.09
N ALA A 58 -12.28 -5.72 7.62
CA ALA A 58 -12.87 -6.11 8.91
C ALA A 58 -13.40 -7.56 8.89
N VAL A 59 -14.12 -7.97 7.83
CA VAL A 59 -14.56 -9.35 7.66
C VAL A 59 -13.38 -10.31 7.67
N ARG A 60 -12.34 -10.02 6.86
CA ARG A 60 -11.14 -10.87 6.76
C ARG A 60 -10.42 -10.97 8.11
N GLY A 61 -10.28 -9.86 8.82
CA GLY A 61 -9.66 -9.83 10.15
C GLY A 61 -10.43 -10.62 11.19
N LEU A 62 -11.75 -10.43 11.26
CA LEU A 62 -12.61 -11.12 12.21
C LEU A 62 -12.73 -12.62 11.91
N HIS A 63 -12.91 -13.00 10.65
CA HIS A 63 -12.93 -14.39 10.21
C HIS A 63 -11.64 -15.12 10.62
N ARG A 64 -10.48 -14.50 10.36
CA ARG A 64 -9.18 -15.04 10.78
C ARG A 64 -9.11 -15.21 12.29
N ALA A 65 -9.54 -14.21 13.07
CA ALA A 65 -9.48 -14.25 14.53
C ALA A 65 -10.39 -15.33 15.14
N ILE A 66 -11.57 -15.60 14.54
CA ILE A 66 -12.51 -16.60 15.05
C ILE A 66 -12.06 -18.02 14.71
N TYR A 67 -11.73 -18.28 13.45
CA TYR A 67 -11.50 -19.64 12.94
C TYR A 67 -10.07 -20.12 12.98
N HIS A 68 -9.11 -19.24 13.30
CA HIS A 68 -7.71 -19.61 13.51
C HIS A 68 -7.27 -19.17 14.90
N ALA A 69 -7.38 -20.06 15.85
CA ALA A 69 -7.05 -19.81 17.25
C ALA A 69 -5.62 -19.31 17.44
N GLY A 70 -5.41 -18.35 18.34
CA GLY A 70 -4.11 -17.77 18.62
C GLY A 70 -3.60 -16.76 17.58
N SER A 71 -4.42 -16.39 16.59
CA SER A 71 -4.02 -15.45 15.53
C SER A 71 -3.80 -14.04 16.06
N LEU A 72 -2.75 -13.38 15.54
CA LEU A 72 -2.49 -11.96 15.73
C LEU A 72 -2.84 -11.18 14.46
N ILE A 73 -3.83 -10.28 14.58
CA ILE A 73 -4.28 -9.38 13.51
C ILE A 73 -3.86 -7.96 13.86
N LEU A 74 -3.11 -7.31 12.98
CA LEU A 74 -2.69 -5.91 13.14
C LEU A 74 -3.45 -5.02 12.13
N LEU A 75 -4.12 -3.99 12.65
CA LEU A 75 -4.82 -2.97 11.88
C LEU A 75 -4.01 -1.69 11.95
N ILE A 76 -3.41 -1.28 10.84
CA ILE A 76 -2.51 -0.13 10.76
C ILE A 76 -3.13 0.93 9.87
N ALA A 77 -3.19 2.18 10.34
CA ALA A 77 -3.68 3.33 9.59
C ALA A 77 -2.84 4.57 9.88
N PRO A 78 -2.84 5.62 9.03
CA PRO A 78 -2.06 6.84 9.26
C PRO A 78 -2.38 7.51 10.60
N ALA A 79 -3.62 7.47 11.03
CA ALA A 79 -4.05 7.96 12.33
C ALA A 79 -4.79 6.86 13.11
N LEU A 80 -4.58 6.82 14.43
CA LEU A 80 -5.23 5.84 15.29
C LEU A 80 -6.76 5.88 15.17
N ARG A 81 -7.36 7.05 14.94
CA ARG A 81 -8.81 7.20 14.72
C ARG A 81 -9.29 6.35 13.51
N GLN A 82 -8.51 6.28 12.43
CA GLN A 82 -8.87 5.49 11.24
C GLN A 82 -8.80 3.97 11.54
N SER A 83 -7.77 3.54 12.28
CA SER A 83 -7.71 2.14 12.76
C SER A 83 -8.91 1.81 13.67
N HIS A 84 -9.36 2.76 14.50
CA HIS A 84 -10.55 2.58 15.34
C HIS A 84 -11.85 2.50 14.53
N GLU A 85 -11.97 3.22 13.41
CA GLU A 85 -13.13 3.08 12.50
C GLU A 85 -13.20 1.67 11.91
N LEU A 86 -12.07 1.14 11.43
CA LEU A 86 -11.99 -0.25 10.96
C LEU A 86 -12.30 -1.25 12.09
N PHE A 87 -11.81 -1.00 13.29
CA PHE A 87 -12.06 -1.82 14.47
C PHE A 87 -13.53 -1.78 14.89
N GLY A 88 -14.21 -0.63 14.72
CA GLY A 88 -15.64 -0.48 14.95
C GLY A 88 -16.47 -1.44 14.09
N TYR A 89 -16.14 -1.59 12.81
CA TYR A 89 -16.80 -2.59 11.94
C TYR A 89 -16.61 -4.02 12.44
N ILE A 90 -15.44 -4.35 12.98
CA ILE A 90 -15.19 -5.67 13.60
C ILE A 90 -16.09 -5.89 14.81
N GLN A 91 -16.24 -4.87 15.67
CA GLN A 91 -17.09 -4.94 16.86
C GLN A 91 -18.57 -5.09 16.50
N GLU A 92 -19.07 -4.34 15.52
CA GLU A 92 -20.43 -4.45 15.00
C GLU A 92 -20.73 -5.87 14.47
N MET A 93 -19.83 -6.40 13.62
CA MET A 93 -19.97 -7.75 13.07
C MET A 93 -19.95 -8.82 14.17
N LEU A 94 -19.06 -8.67 15.15
CA LEU A 94 -18.95 -9.60 16.28
C LEU A 94 -20.23 -9.59 17.14
N ALA A 95 -20.83 -8.42 17.35
CA ALA A 95 -22.10 -8.30 18.07
C ALA A 95 -23.22 -9.02 17.30
N THR A 96 -23.36 -8.78 15.99
CA THR A 96 -24.36 -9.44 15.13
C THR A 96 -24.20 -10.97 15.15
N LEU A 97 -22.98 -11.48 15.01
CA LEU A 97 -22.70 -12.91 15.05
C LEU A 97 -23.08 -13.57 16.39
N ARG A 98 -22.98 -12.83 17.50
CA ARG A 98 -23.37 -13.34 18.83
C ARG A 98 -24.89 -13.41 19.02
N GLU A 99 -25.63 -12.58 18.32
CA GLU A 99 -27.11 -12.59 18.36
C GLU A 99 -27.70 -13.70 17.50
N THR A 100 -26.93 -14.21 16.54
CA THR A 100 -27.34 -15.25 15.60
C THR A 100 -26.62 -16.57 15.90
N PRO A 101 -27.31 -17.73 16.04
CA PRO A 101 -26.66 -19.00 16.35
C PRO A 101 -25.96 -19.64 15.13
N THR A 102 -25.36 -18.85 14.28
CA THR A 102 -24.78 -19.30 13.01
C THR A 102 -23.29 -19.55 13.07
N ALA A 103 -22.58 -19.04 14.09
CA ALA A 103 -21.15 -19.22 14.25
C ALA A 103 -20.78 -19.43 15.71
N ALA A 104 -19.81 -20.31 15.99
CA ALA A 104 -19.23 -20.52 17.31
C ALA A 104 -18.27 -19.40 17.68
N VAL A 105 -18.80 -18.22 18.02
CA VAL A 105 -18.03 -17.02 18.32
C VAL A 105 -17.36 -17.13 19.68
N PRO A 106 -16.02 -17.04 19.77
CA PRO A 106 -15.30 -17.03 21.05
C PRO A 106 -15.72 -15.85 21.93
N ASN A 107 -15.67 -16.03 23.26
CA ASN A 107 -15.88 -14.94 24.19
C ASN A 107 -14.78 -13.88 24.04
N THR A 108 -15.09 -12.66 24.47
CA THR A 108 -14.10 -11.59 24.52
C THR A 108 -13.55 -11.50 25.93
N ASP A 109 -12.25 -11.74 26.09
CA ASP A 109 -11.58 -11.65 27.38
C ASP A 109 -11.15 -10.22 27.70
N VAL A 110 -10.71 -9.49 26.67
CA VAL A 110 -10.32 -8.08 26.76
C VAL A 110 -10.90 -7.33 25.58
N ALA A 111 -11.53 -6.20 25.84
CA ALA A 111 -11.90 -5.23 24.82
C ALA A 111 -11.66 -3.81 25.32
N ASN A 112 -10.81 -3.06 24.63
CA ASN A 112 -10.62 -1.63 24.83
C ASN A 112 -10.65 -0.92 23.48
N ALA A 113 -10.34 0.37 23.44
CA ALA A 113 -10.41 1.16 22.21
C ALA A 113 -9.47 0.68 21.09
N SER A 114 -8.37 -0.01 21.43
CA SER A 114 -7.30 -0.35 20.47
C SER A 114 -6.96 -1.84 20.42
N GLU A 115 -7.53 -2.66 21.30
CA GLU A 115 -7.23 -4.10 21.38
C GLU A 115 -8.46 -4.92 21.76
N MET A 116 -8.62 -6.05 21.08
CA MET A 116 -9.56 -7.10 21.43
C MET A 116 -8.82 -8.43 21.56
N ARG A 117 -9.09 -9.16 22.64
CA ARG A 117 -8.62 -10.55 22.84
C ARG A 117 -9.82 -11.46 22.95
N LEU A 118 -9.77 -12.54 22.18
CA LEU A 118 -10.78 -13.57 22.18
C LEU A 118 -10.30 -14.77 23.03
N SER A 119 -11.26 -15.50 23.63
CA SER A 119 -10.98 -16.66 24.49
C SER A 119 -10.29 -17.83 23.76
N ASN A 120 -10.25 -17.82 22.41
CA ASN A 120 -9.46 -18.76 21.62
C ASN A 120 -7.97 -18.34 21.49
N GLY A 121 -7.54 -17.29 22.22
CA GLY A 121 -6.19 -16.75 22.20
C GLY A 121 -5.90 -15.75 21.10
N SER A 122 -6.84 -15.50 20.18
CA SER A 122 -6.63 -14.53 19.08
C SER A 122 -6.68 -13.09 19.57
N ARG A 123 -5.92 -12.22 18.91
CA ARG A 123 -5.80 -10.79 19.22
C ARG A 123 -5.97 -9.95 17.96
N ILE A 124 -6.73 -8.88 18.09
CA ILE A 124 -6.86 -7.83 17.06
C ILE A 124 -6.38 -6.53 17.69
N VAL A 125 -5.38 -5.88 17.07
CA VAL A 125 -4.71 -4.70 17.63
C VAL A 125 -4.69 -3.58 16.61
N CYS A 126 -5.14 -2.38 17.03
CA CYS A 126 -5.08 -1.15 16.25
C CYS A 126 -3.77 -0.41 16.53
N LEU A 127 -3.08 -0.02 15.48
CA LEU A 127 -1.82 0.68 15.58
C LEU A 127 -1.84 1.93 14.68
N PRO A 128 -1.40 3.09 15.17
CA PRO A 128 -1.10 4.20 14.29
C PRO A 128 0.20 3.93 13.52
N ALA A 129 0.28 4.44 12.30
CA ALA A 129 1.55 4.47 11.60
C ALA A 129 2.56 5.33 12.37
N PRO A 130 3.83 4.92 12.48
CA PRO A 130 4.87 5.73 13.09
C PRO A 130 5.24 6.88 12.15
N LEU A 131 4.58 8.01 12.29
CA LEU A 131 4.97 9.25 11.63
C LEU A 131 6.13 9.89 12.40
N GLY A 132 7.26 10.13 11.73
CA GLY A 132 8.38 10.89 12.31
C GLY A 132 9.35 10.10 13.18
N GLY A 133 9.89 8.97 12.71
CA GLY A 133 11.04 8.29 13.35
C GLY A 133 10.70 7.41 14.56
N ALA A 134 9.43 7.28 14.94
CA ALA A 134 8.98 6.44 16.04
C ALA A 134 8.72 4.96 15.63
N GLY A 135 9.44 4.43 14.65
CA GLY A 135 9.34 3.03 14.18
C GLY A 135 9.50 1.95 15.26
N ARG A 136 9.74 2.36 16.52
CA ARG A 136 9.87 1.46 17.67
C ARG A 136 8.54 0.86 18.13
N THR A 137 7.42 1.58 17.96
CA THR A 137 6.11 1.14 18.51
C THR A 137 5.54 -0.06 17.76
N ILE A 138 5.76 -0.14 16.43
CA ILE A 138 5.27 -1.26 15.62
C ILE A 138 6.19 -2.47 15.73
N ARG A 139 7.52 -2.29 15.82
CA ARG A 139 8.51 -3.38 15.87
C ARG A 139 8.39 -4.34 17.06
N GLY A 140 7.51 -4.06 18.03
CA GLY A 140 7.24 -4.92 19.17
C GLY A 140 6.37 -6.15 18.89
N PHE A 141 5.75 -6.24 17.71
CA PHE A 141 4.89 -7.35 17.32
C PHE A 141 5.65 -8.29 16.38
N ALA A 142 5.67 -9.57 16.69
CA ALA A 142 6.28 -10.60 15.87
C ALA A 142 5.29 -11.73 15.62
N GLY A 143 5.26 -12.26 14.39
CA GLY A 143 4.40 -13.39 14.07
C GLY A 143 2.93 -12.97 13.86
N ALA A 144 2.68 -11.85 13.19
CA ALA A 144 1.34 -11.48 12.78
C ALA A 144 0.83 -12.46 11.71
N ASP A 145 -0.41 -12.92 11.89
CA ASP A 145 -1.08 -13.80 10.92
C ASP A 145 -1.75 -13.02 9.81
N LEU A 146 -2.15 -11.78 10.11
CA LEU A 146 -2.70 -10.84 9.15
C LEU A 146 -2.31 -9.42 9.54
N ILE A 147 -1.76 -8.69 8.58
CA ILE A 147 -1.51 -7.26 8.70
C ILE A 147 -2.38 -6.57 7.65
N ILE A 148 -3.17 -5.60 8.10
CA ILE A 148 -4.01 -4.75 7.25
C ILE A 148 -3.48 -3.33 7.35
N GLU A 149 -3.01 -2.79 6.23
CA GLU A 149 -2.56 -1.41 6.10
C GLU A 149 -3.63 -0.61 5.36
N ASP A 150 -4.41 0.18 6.10
CA ASP A 150 -5.45 1.04 5.52
C ASP A 150 -4.88 2.42 5.18
N GLU A 151 -5.27 2.99 4.04
CA GLU A 151 -4.72 4.20 3.44
C GLU A 151 -3.20 4.09 3.15
N ALA A 152 -2.77 2.91 2.67
CA ALA A 152 -1.37 2.55 2.46
C ALA A 152 -0.59 3.52 1.55
N SER A 153 -1.25 4.16 0.57
CA SER A 153 -0.62 5.15 -0.32
C SER A 153 -0.11 6.42 0.39
N ARG A 154 -0.53 6.62 1.65
CA ARG A 154 -0.18 7.79 2.46
C ARG A 154 0.91 7.52 3.49
N PHE A 155 1.38 6.28 3.56
CA PHE A 155 2.44 5.91 4.48
C PHE A 155 3.83 6.21 3.93
N PRO A 156 4.79 6.57 4.81
CA PRO A 156 6.21 6.54 4.48
C PRO A 156 6.68 5.11 4.19
N ASP A 157 7.65 4.95 3.28
CA ASP A 157 8.18 3.64 2.89
C ASP A 157 8.81 2.86 4.05
N GLU A 158 9.35 3.56 5.06
CA GLU A 158 9.92 2.96 6.26
C GLU A 158 8.89 2.15 7.07
N VAL A 159 7.60 2.49 6.97
CA VAL A 159 6.52 1.73 7.63
C VAL A 159 6.40 0.37 6.98
N PHE A 160 6.31 0.32 5.64
CA PHE A 160 6.24 -0.92 4.88
C PHE A 160 7.41 -1.87 5.18
N HIS A 161 8.65 -1.35 5.18
CA HIS A 161 9.83 -2.12 5.55
C HIS A 161 9.82 -2.61 7.02
N SER A 162 9.10 -1.92 7.88
CA SER A 162 8.99 -2.30 9.30
C SER A 162 7.94 -3.37 9.56
N ILE A 163 6.85 -3.41 8.78
CA ILE A 163 5.75 -4.36 8.98
C ILE A 163 5.95 -5.69 8.25
N THR A 164 6.60 -5.69 7.10
CA THR A 164 6.82 -6.91 6.31
C THR A 164 7.48 -8.04 7.12
N PRO A 165 8.54 -7.80 7.93
CA PRO A 165 9.15 -8.85 8.74
C PRO A 165 8.22 -9.40 9.85
N MET A 166 7.18 -8.66 10.26
CA MET A 166 6.26 -9.12 11.31
C MET A 166 5.37 -10.26 10.83
N ALA A 167 5.02 -10.30 9.54
CA ALA A 167 4.24 -11.37 8.95
C ALA A 167 5.08 -12.64 8.70
N SER A 168 6.41 -12.52 8.59
CA SER A 168 7.28 -13.61 8.12
C SER A 168 7.30 -14.83 9.02
N LYS A 169 7.24 -14.64 10.35
CA LYS A 169 7.37 -15.74 11.33
C LYS A 169 6.23 -16.75 11.25
N ASN A 170 5.02 -16.31 10.99
CA ASN A 170 3.81 -17.15 10.95
C ASN A 170 3.29 -17.36 9.53
N HIS A 171 4.08 -17.06 8.49
CA HIS A 171 3.60 -17.06 7.11
C HIS A 171 2.30 -16.26 6.95
N GLY A 172 2.26 -15.09 7.62
CA GLY A 172 1.09 -14.23 7.67
C GLY A 172 0.77 -13.58 6.33
N THR A 173 -0.43 -13.05 6.25
CA THR A 173 -0.93 -12.32 5.08
C THR A 173 -0.70 -10.83 5.27
N LEU A 174 -0.21 -10.14 4.24
CA LEU A 174 -0.14 -8.69 4.18
C LEU A 174 -1.18 -8.16 3.20
N MET A 175 -2.05 -7.26 3.65
CA MET A 175 -3.11 -6.65 2.87
C MET A 175 -2.94 -5.14 2.88
N LEU A 176 -2.59 -4.56 1.73
CA LEU A 176 -2.51 -3.13 1.51
C LEU A 176 -3.80 -2.64 0.87
N MET A 177 -4.38 -1.56 1.34
CA MET A 177 -5.56 -0.98 0.73
C MET A 177 -5.55 0.54 0.79
N SER A 178 -5.85 1.18 -0.32
CA SER A 178 -5.90 2.64 -0.43
C SER A 178 -6.65 3.11 -1.66
N SER A 179 -7.01 4.39 -1.69
CA SER A 179 -7.10 5.15 -2.94
C SER A 179 -5.70 5.63 -3.36
N PRO A 180 -5.44 5.85 -4.66
CA PRO A 180 -4.13 6.30 -5.15
C PRO A 180 -3.71 7.65 -4.54
N PHE A 181 -2.40 7.84 -4.37
CA PHE A 181 -1.85 9.12 -3.93
C PHE A 181 -0.53 9.44 -4.65
N GLY A 182 -0.62 9.60 -5.97
CA GLY A 182 0.52 9.82 -6.85
C GLY A 182 1.32 8.55 -7.17
N LYS A 183 2.13 8.60 -8.22
CA LYS A 183 3.02 7.49 -8.65
C LYS A 183 4.29 7.46 -7.80
N ARG A 184 4.17 7.25 -6.50
CA ARG A 184 5.28 7.27 -5.54
C ARG A 184 5.02 6.40 -4.32
N GLY A 185 6.09 6.02 -3.64
CA GLY A 185 6.07 5.25 -2.40
C GLY A 185 5.76 3.77 -2.62
N HIS A 186 5.83 2.99 -1.52
CA HIS A 186 5.70 1.54 -1.56
C HIS A 186 4.39 1.06 -2.17
N PHE A 187 3.27 1.75 -1.94
CA PHE A 187 1.97 1.36 -2.50
C PHE A 187 1.98 1.40 -4.03
N TRP A 188 2.56 2.46 -4.64
CA TRP A 188 2.74 2.53 -6.08
C TRP A 188 3.74 1.51 -6.59
N ASP A 189 4.86 1.30 -5.91
CA ASP A 189 5.90 0.37 -6.34
C ASP A 189 5.39 -1.09 -6.32
N VAL A 190 4.59 -1.44 -5.30
CA VAL A 190 3.86 -2.71 -5.26
C VAL A 190 2.82 -2.78 -6.38
N TRP A 191 1.99 -1.76 -6.53
CA TRP A 191 0.93 -1.75 -7.55
C TRP A 191 1.47 -1.88 -8.97
N SER A 192 2.54 -1.17 -9.28
CA SER A 192 3.18 -1.15 -10.60
C SER A 192 3.99 -2.42 -10.93
N GLY A 193 4.14 -3.35 -9.98
CA GLY A 193 4.91 -4.57 -10.16
C GLY A 193 6.42 -4.42 -9.98
N LYS A 194 6.92 -3.26 -9.57
CA LYS A 194 8.36 -3.05 -9.34
C LYS A 194 8.94 -3.94 -8.23
N THR A 195 8.10 -4.37 -7.30
CA THR A 195 8.49 -5.22 -6.17
C THR A 195 8.27 -6.71 -6.45
N ASP A 196 7.73 -7.07 -7.62
CA ASP A 196 7.45 -8.46 -7.94
C ASP A 196 8.77 -9.25 -8.15
N SER A 197 8.83 -10.39 -7.51
CA SER A 197 9.95 -11.33 -7.59
C SER A 197 9.39 -12.76 -7.67
N PRO A 198 9.07 -13.24 -8.88
CA PRO A 198 8.45 -14.57 -9.06
C PRO A 198 9.21 -15.72 -8.39
N ASP A 199 10.53 -15.58 -8.26
CA ASP A 199 11.39 -16.58 -7.63
C ASP A 199 11.18 -16.67 -6.10
N ALA A 200 10.56 -15.68 -5.49
CA ALA A 200 10.24 -15.66 -4.05
C ALA A 200 8.94 -16.42 -3.69
N GLY A 201 8.35 -17.15 -4.64
CA GLY A 201 7.15 -17.95 -4.41
C GLY A 201 5.93 -17.11 -4.03
N GLU A 202 5.17 -17.57 -3.02
CA GLU A 202 3.92 -16.92 -2.58
C GLU A 202 4.09 -15.51 -2.00
N TYR A 203 5.32 -15.11 -1.69
CA TYR A 203 5.68 -13.75 -1.22
C TYR A 203 6.32 -12.90 -2.32
N GLY A 204 6.46 -13.42 -3.54
CA GLY A 204 7.08 -12.72 -4.66
C GLY A 204 6.10 -12.02 -5.58
N THR A 205 4.81 -12.26 -5.39
CA THR A 205 3.77 -11.70 -6.25
C THR A 205 2.58 -11.21 -5.43
N TRP A 206 1.90 -10.19 -5.94
CA TRP A 206 0.76 -9.58 -5.29
C TRP A 206 -0.54 -9.91 -6.04
N ASP A 207 -1.57 -10.30 -5.30
CA ASP A 207 -2.93 -10.36 -5.82
C ASP A 207 -3.50 -8.93 -5.85
N ARG A 208 -3.64 -8.37 -7.04
CA ARG A 208 -4.04 -6.98 -7.29
C ARG A 208 -5.51 -6.87 -7.59
N HIS A 209 -6.21 -6.05 -6.82
CA HIS A 209 -7.61 -5.74 -7.02
C HIS A 209 -7.79 -4.25 -7.30
N PHE A 210 -8.38 -3.96 -8.46
CA PHE A 210 -8.69 -2.61 -8.90
C PHE A 210 -10.18 -2.39 -8.93
N VAL A 211 -10.68 -1.32 -8.26
CA VAL A 211 -12.12 -1.08 -8.15
C VAL A 211 -12.45 0.40 -8.28
N LYS A 212 -13.14 0.76 -9.35
CA LYS A 212 -13.65 2.12 -9.60
C LYS A 212 -15.00 2.35 -8.95
N ALA A 213 -15.33 3.61 -8.63
CA ALA A 213 -16.64 3.96 -8.10
C ALA A 213 -17.79 3.60 -9.05
N THR A 214 -17.54 3.67 -10.36
CA THR A 214 -18.52 3.29 -11.41
C THR A 214 -18.90 1.80 -11.40
N GLU A 215 -18.08 0.95 -10.80
CA GLU A 215 -18.36 -0.49 -10.64
C GLU A 215 -19.18 -0.80 -9.39
N CYS A 216 -19.47 0.22 -8.57
CA CYS A 216 -20.20 0.11 -7.31
C CYS A 216 -21.50 0.94 -7.33
N PRO A 217 -22.46 0.68 -8.24
CA PRO A 217 -23.65 1.53 -8.44
C PRO A 217 -24.56 1.59 -7.22
N LEU A 218 -24.54 0.58 -6.35
CA LEU A 218 -25.30 0.57 -5.09
C LEU A 218 -24.75 1.55 -4.05
N ARG A 219 -23.50 2.00 -4.22
CA ARG A 219 -22.82 2.94 -3.30
C ARG A 219 -22.71 4.34 -3.88
N HIS A 220 -22.53 4.42 -5.19
CA HIS A 220 -22.37 5.68 -5.92
C HIS A 220 -23.29 5.72 -7.12
N SER A 221 -24.35 6.53 -7.04
CA SER A 221 -25.21 6.72 -8.20
C SER A 221 -24.48 7.54 -9.29
N PRO A 222 -24.83 7.37 -10.57
CA PRO A 222 -24.27 8.18 -11.64
C PRO A 222 -24.48 9.69 -11.45
N GLU A 223 -25.59 10.10 -10.82
CA GLU A 223 -25.88 11.49 -10.50
C GLU A 223 -24.90 12.03 -9.45
N PHE A 224 -24.62 11.24 -8.40
CA PHE A 224 -23.66 11.58 -7.36
C PHE A 224 -22.27 11.78 -7.98
N LEU A 225 -21.82 10.83 -8.80
CA LEU A 225 -20.48 10.91 -9.44
C LEU A 225 -20.36 12.13 -10.37
N ARG A 226 -21.40 12.47 -11.12
CA ARG A 226 -21.42 13.71 -11.93
C ARG A 226 -21.32 14.96 -11.06
N GLY A 227 -22.01 14.97 -9.92
CA GLY A 227 -21.94 16.06 -8.95
C GLY A 227 -20.53 16.23 -8.35
N GLU A 228 -19.88 15.14 -7.98
CA GLU A 228 -18.53 15.17 -7.45
C GLU A 228 -17.49 15.60 -8.50
N LEU A 229 -17.61 15.13 -9.74
CA LEU A 229 -16.79 15.59 -10.86
C LEU A 229 -16.88 17.11 -11.05
N ALA A 230 -18.09 17.66 -11.00
CA ALA A 230 -18.31 19.10 -11.15
C ALA A 230 -17.72 19.92 -9.98
N LYS A 231 -17.72 19.37 -8.75
CA LYS A 231 -17.23 20.08 -7.55
C LYS A 231 -15.70 20.06 -7.45
N MET A 232 -15.07 18.92 -7.67
CA MET A 232 -13.64 18.75 -7.41
C MET A 232 -12.75 18.85 -8.65
N GLY A 233 -13.36 18.84 -9.84
CA GLY A 233 -12.65 18.84 -11.11
C GLY A 233 -12.12 17.46 -11.51
N ARG A 234 -11.72 17.34 -12.77
CA ARG A 234 -11.41 16.07 -13.40
C ARG A 234 -10.25 15.33 -12.72
N TRP A 235 -9.15 16.03 -12.48
CA TRP A 235 -7.93 15.43 -11.92
C TRP A 235 -8.15 14.76 -10.55
N LEU A 236 -8.79 15.46 -9.61
CA LEU A 236 -9.07 14.91 -8.29
C LEU A 236 -10.15 13.82 -8.33
N PHE A 237 -11.12 13.95 -9.24
CA PHE A 237 -12.14 12.93 -9.47
C PHE A 237 -11.53 11.63 -10.00
N GLU A 238 -10.61 11.70 -10.96
CA GLU A 238 -9.90 10.54 -11.48
C GLU A 238 -9.12 9.81 -10.39
N GLN A 239 -8.44 10.56 -9.49
CA GLN A 239 -7.74 9.96 -8.36
C GLN A 239 -8.70 9.32 -7.33
N GLU A 240 -9.72 10.04 -6.89
CA GLU A 240 -10.52 9.64 -5.71
C GLU A 240 -11.67 8.68 -6.06
N TYR A 241 -12.24 8.78 -7.27
CA TYR A 241 -13.38 7.96 -7.69
C TYR A 241 -13.07 6.98 -8.82
N MET A 242 -12.07 7.26 -9.64
CA MET A 242 -11.66 6.34 -10.70
C MET A 242 -10.45 5.51 -10.32
N ALA A 243 -9.88 5.73 -9.13
CA ALA A 243 -8.70 5.06 -8.62
C ALA A 243 -7.49 5.15 -9.57
N GLU A 244 -7.30 6.30 -10.23
CA GLU A 244 -6.20 6.50 -11.17
C GLU A 244 -5.02 7.19 -10.49
N PHE A 245 -3.82 6.62 -10.66
CA PHE A 245 -2.60 7.23 -10.16
C PHE A 245 -2.22 8.43 -11.02
N SER A 246 -2.20 9.61 -10.42
CA SER A 246 -1.72 10.82 -11.06
C SER A 246 -0.20 10.97 -10.96
N GLU A 247 0.44 11.61 -11.94
CA GLU A 247 1.89 11.78 -11.95
C GLU A 247 2.41 12.80 -10.93
N SER A 248 1.59 13.77 -10.53
CA SER A 248 2.01 14.77 -9.56
C SER A 248 0.93 15.09 -8.54
N VAL A 249 1.14 14.72 -7.30
CA VAL A 249 0.46 15.35 -6.17
C VAL A 249 1.23 16.61 -5.81
N GLY A 250 0.78 17.76 -6.33
CA GLY A 250 1.39 19.07 -6.04
C GLY A 250 2.38 19.61 -7.07
N GLY A 251 2.60 18.94 -8.19
CA GLY A 251 3.36 19.49 -9.33
C GLY A 251 2.46 20.33 -10.23
N VAL A 252 2.88 21.56 -10.58
CA VAL A 252 2.21 22.41 -11.56
C VAL A 252 2.36 21.85 -12.98
N PHE A 253 3.38 21.01 -13.21
CA PHE A 253 3.71 20.40 -14.49
C PHE A 253 3.85 18.87 -14.32
N ALA A 254 3.40 18.11 -15.33
CA ALA A 254 3.66 16.68 -15.39
C ALA A 254 5.17 16.40 -15.48
N TYR A 255 5.64 15.28 -14.92
CA TYR A 255 7.05 14.90 -14.96
C TYR A 255 7.60 14.86 -16.39
N ASP A 256 6.80 14.34 -17.34
CA ASP A 256 7.18 14.27 -18.74
C ASP A 256 7.32 15.64 -19.38
N ASP A 257 6.48 16.62 -18.99
CA ASP A 257 6.59 18.01 -19.45
C ASP A 257 7.87 18.66 -18.93
N VAL A 258 8.20 18.40 -17.65
CA VAL A 258 9.45 18.88 -17.04
C VAL A 258 10.64 18.24 -17.74
N MET A 259 10.63 16.92 -17.98
CA MET A 259 11.72 16.22 -18.66
C MET A 259 11.84 16.63 -20.13
N ALA A 260 10.72 16.89 -20.81
CA ALA A 260 10.73 17.41 -22.18
C ALA A 260 11.34 18.82 -22.26
N ALA A 261 11.18 19.64 -21.24
CA ALA A 261 11.80 20.96 -21.14
C ALA A 261 13.34 20.91 -21.04
N PHE A 262 13.90 19.78 -20.54
CA PHE A 262 15.35 19.54 -20.52
C PHE A 262 15.88 18.90 -21.81
N SER A 263 15.09 18.89 -22.90
CA SER A 263 15.54 18.36 -24.19
C SER A 263 16.76 19.15 -24.70
N PRO A 264 17.86 18.47 -25.11
CA PRO A 264 19.04 19.14 -25.64
C PRO A 264 18.80 19.90 -26.98
N LYS A 265 17.58 19.81 -27.54
CA LYS A 265 17.17 20.54 -28.74
C LYS A 265 16.72 21.98 -28.45
N VAL A 266 16.45 22.34 -27.20
CA VAL A 266 16.11 23.71 -26.84
C VAL A 266 17.39 24.45 -26.52
N GLN A 267 17.94 25.13 -27.54
CA GLN A 267 18.98 26.14 -27.29
C GLN A 267 18.33 27.31 -26.55
N SER A 268 18.70 27.49 -25.31
CA SER A 268 18.26 28.63 -24.51
C SER A 268 18.74 29.92 -25.15
N SER A 269 17.82 30.70 -25.71
CA SER A 269 18.12 32.05 -26.20
C SER A 269 18.66 32.97 -25.10
N VAL A 270 18.34 32.66 -23.83
CA VAL A 270 18.83 33.37 -22.65
C VAL A 270 20.28 33.01 -22.32
N ALA A 271 20.75 31.78 -22.56
CA ALA A 271 22.14 31.41 -22.36
C ALA A 271 23.09 32.14 -23.34
N GLY A 272 22.63 32.42 -24.53
CA GLY A 272 23.39 33.27 -25.50
C GLY A 272 23.48 34.72 -25.05
N MET A 273 22.40 35.29 -24.49
CA MET A 273 22.41 36.67 -23.97
C MET A 273 23.25 36.85 -22.73
N VAL A 274 23.18 35.88 -21.77
CA VAL A 274 23.99 35.93 -20.54
C VAL A 274 25.48 35.76 -20.85
N ARG A 275 25.87 34.86 -21.77
CA ARG A 275 27.29 34.74 -22.19
C ARG A 275 27.83 35.98 -22.89
N ALA A 276 27.01 36.73 -23.64
CA ALA A 276 27.43 37.95 -24.27
C ALA A 276 27.61 39.13 -23.32
N SER A 277 27.05 39.09 -22.12
CA SER A 277 27.14 40.13 -21.08
C SER A 277 28.13 39.83 -19.95
N MET A 278 28.72 38.65 -19.93
CA MET A 278 29.73 38.31 -18.92
C MET A 278 31.11 38.71 -19.37
N PRO A 279 31.97 39.28 -18.47
CA PRO A 279 33.37 39.51 -18.76
C PRO A 279 34.08 38.16 -19.04
N PRO A 280 35.13 38.13 -19.85
CA PRO A 280 35.81 36.89 -20.15
C PRO A 280 36.33 36.25 -18.86
N PRO A 281 36.21 34.90 -18.74
CA PRO A 281 36.60 34.22 -17.53
C PRO A 281 38.07 34.42 -17.20
N THR A 282 38.38 34.61 -15.92
CA THR A 282 39.73 34.75 -15.40
C THR A 282 40.56 33.49 -15.62
N GLN A 283 41.88 33.59 -15.50
CA GLN A 283 42.76 32.43 -15.70
C GLN A 283 42.48 31.30 -14.67
N GLU A 284 42.09 31.65 -13.45
CA GLU A 284 41.70 30.68 -12.40
C GLU A 284 40.39 29.96 -12.74
N GLU A 285 39.37 30.68 -13.24
CA GLU A 285 38.13 30.09 -13.64
C GLU A 285 38.28 29.12 -14.84
N ARG A 286 39.16 29.41 -15.77
CA ARG A 286 39.49 28.50 -16.90
C ARG A 286 40.19 27.22 -16.43
N VAL A 287 41.05 27.31 -15.42
CA VAL A 287 41.70 26.13 -14.83
C VAL A 287 40.69 25.28 -14.09
N GLN A 288 39.76 25.89 -13.36
CA GLN A 288 38.72 25.19 -12.63
C GLN A 288 37.71 24.50 -13.56
N GLU A 289 37.32 25.16 -14.67
CA GLU A 289 36.45 24.57 -15.71
C GLU A 289 37.14 23.40 -16.44
N ALA A 290 38.42 23.48 -16.68
CA ALA A 290 39.21 22.39 -17.27
C ALA A 290 39.32 21.18 -16.31
N LEU A 291 39.45 21.41 -15.01
CA LEU A 291 39.48 20.37 -13.97
C LEU A 291 38.13 19.67 -13.84
N ILE A 292 37.02 20.41 -13.87
CA ILE A 292 35.66 19.87 -13.84
C ILE A 292 35.38 19.03 -15.09
N THR A 293 35.81 19.52 -16.27
CA THR A 293 35.64 18.79 -17.54
C THR A 293 36.44 17.49 -17.59
N ALA A 294 37.66 17.50 -16.98
CA ALA A 294 38.49 16.30 -16.89
C ALA A 294 37.98 15.28 -15.88
N ALA A 295 37.25 15.73 -14.83
CA ALA A 295 36.70 14.87 -13.79
C ALA A 295 35.31 14.30 -14.13
N THR A 296 34.64 14.77 -15.20
CA THR A 296 33.31 14.27 -15.58
C THR A 296 33.46 12.99 -16.40
N PRO A 297 32.90 11.84 -15.96
CA PRO A 297 32.95 10.60 -16.73
C PRO A 297 32.28 10.77 -18.07
N ARG A 298 32.97 10.46 -19.16
CA ARG A 298 32.36 10.43 -20.51
C ARG A 298 31.29 9.36 -20.54
N VAL A 299 30.03 9.75 -20.57
CA VAL A 299 28.91 8.85 -20.87
C VAL A 299 29.09 8.35 -22.29
N LEU A 300 29.44 7.07 -22.43
CA LEU A 300 29.54 6.39 -23.71
C LEU A 300 28.15 6.35 -24.38
N ARG A 301 28.06 6.84 -25.60
CA ARG A 301 26.85 6.74 -26.43
C ARG A 301 26.60 5.27 -26.79
N PRO A 302 25.36 4.78 -26.81
CA PRO A 302 25.04 3.44 -27.29
C PRO A 302 25.31 3.39 -28.82
N GLY A 303 26.24 2.54 -29.26
CA GLY A 303 26.49 2.28 -30.69
C GLY A 303 27.94 2.03 -31.11
N GLY A 304 28.91 1.94 -30.20
CA GLY A 304 30.31 1.64 -30.53
C GLY A 304 30.68 0.19 -30.28
N GLN A 305 31.38 -0.43 -31.22
CA GLN A 305 31.89 -1.82 -31.20
C GLN A 305 32.89 -2.07 -30.07
N PRO A 306 33.04 -3.33 -29.55
CA PRO A 306 33.87 -3.64 -28.40
C PRO A 306 35.35 -3.61 -28.73
N GLY A 307 36.07 -2.70 -28.09
CA GLY A 307 37.52 -2.65 -28.07
C GLY A 307 38.06 -3.27 -26.77
N THR A 308 39.13 -4.03 -26.90
CA THR A 308 39.85 -4.87 -25.94
C THR A 308 40.26 -4.14 -24.64
N TRP A 309 39.99 -4.77 -23.50
CA TRP A 309 40.46 -4.37 -22.17
C TRP A 309 41.95 -4.70 -22.01
N SER A 310 42.79 -3.73 -21.75
CA SER A 310 44.10 -3.91 -21.15
C SER A 310 44.11 -3.32 -19.75
N SER A 311 44.46 -4.19 -18.80
CA SER A 311 44.93 -3.99 -17.43
C SER A 311 44.92 -2.59 -16.85
N MET A 312 44.16 -2.36 -15.76
CA MET A 312 44.42 -1.34 -14.77
C MET A 312 44.56 -1.93 -13.36
N SER A 313 45.73 -1.66 -12.82
CA SER A 313 46.23 -2.00 -11.51
C SER A 313 45.40 -1.40 -10.36
N THR A 314 45.20 -2.23 -9.37
CA THR A 314 45.07 -2.01 -7.90
C THR A 314 45.06 -0.57 -7.38
N LEU A 315 43.97 -0.19 -6.72
CA LEU A 315 43.93 0.84 -5.71
C LEU A 315 44.06 0.20 -4.31
N PRO A 316 44.91 0.73 -3.44
CA PRO A 316 45.01 0.27 -2.06
C PRO A 316 44.20 1.19 -1.15
N TYR A 317 43.16 0.68 -0.45
CA TYR A 317 42.84 1.06 0.93
C TYR A 317 41.72 0.13 1.46
N PRO A 318 41.92 -0.49 2.62
CA PRO A 318 40.90 -1.27 3.31
C PRO A 318 39.96 -0.32 4.03
N ILE A 319 38.66 -0.64 3.98
CA ILE A 319 37.66 -0.08 4.89
C ILE A 319 37.45 -1.15 5.96
N ASP A 320 38.00 -0.89 7.15
CA ASP A 320 37.60 -1.57 8.39
C ASP A 320 36.27 -0.97 8.88
N TRP A 321 35.34 -1.87 9.14
CA TRP A 321 34.10 -1.90 9.95
C TRP A 321 33.39 -0.62 10.33
#